data_dfd81293102d02a27b146a99bc62925c
#
_entry.id   dfd81293102d02a27b146a99bc62925c
#
_cell.length_a   1.000
_cell.length_b   1.000
_cell.length_c   1.000
_cell.angle_alpha   90.00
_cell.angle_beta   90.00
_cell.angle_gamma   90.00
#
_symmetry.space_group_name_H-M   'P 1'
#
loop_
_entity.id
_entity.type
_entity.pdbx_description
1 polymer ?
#
loop_
_entity_poly.entity_id
_entity_poly.type
_entity_poly.pdbx_seq_one_letter_code
_entity_poly.pdbx_strand_id
1 'polypeptide(L)'
;MLSGCSTNACLTARRLGLKRVGLVGCIGPDFEGHFLQDMRDYGIEAKLSHSRGETGGFRLIYDDRGDRTLDVLGVAGRIRPKDIPDEFLRASFFLIGPILGEVDLELVEFIRSSSSSRLLLDPQGMVRAIGSDRRIVHSCDQAAFGKVARFFDFIKPNEHESRTITGVEDPKQGLMQLRLLSPAVPIVTLAERGSILIDGDRIFRIPAFPTNAIDPTGAGDAYAGSFITEYARSKNLVESALFASAAASIMVEQVGPDFVMELEDVERRRESIRGLIRSEILG
;
A
#
# COMPACT_ATOMS: atom_id res chain seq x y z
N MET A 1 -0.20 -3.64 -18.78
CA MET A 1 0.99 -3.84 -17.96
C MET A 1 0.53 -4.29 -16.57
N LEU A 2 1.21 -5.29 -16.01
CA LEU A 2 0.98 -5.75 -14.64
C LEU A 2 1.26 -4.62 -13.66
N SER A 3 0.31 -4.33 -12.78
CA SER A 3 0.41 -3.29 -11.76
C SER A 3 -0.69 -3.49 -10.71
N GLY A 4 -0.72 -2.63 -9.73
CA GLY A 4 -1.72 -2.62 -8.66
C GLY A 4 -1.06 -2.77 -7.30
N CYS A 5 -1.71 -2.22 -6.27
CA CYS A 5 -1.14 -2.14 -4.92
C CYS A 5 -0.66 -3.49 -4.41
N SER A 6 -1.55 -4.48 -4.34
CA SER A 6 -1.21 -5.81 -3.83
C SER A 6 -0.15 -6.51 -4.69
N THR A 7 -0.18 -6.33 -6.01
CA THR A 7 0.80 -6.92 -6.93
C THR A 7 2.20 -6.36 -6.68
N ASN A 8 2.35 -5.04 -6.71
CA ASN A 8 3.65 -4.39 -6.50
C ASN A 8 4.22 -4.68 -5.10
N ALA A 9 3.36 -4.69 -4.07
CA ALA A 9 3.77 -5.04 -2.72
C ALA A 9 4.22 -6.50 -2.60
N CYS A 10 3.53 -7.45 -3.24
CA CYS A 10 3.92 -8.85 -3.28
C CYS A 10 5.25 -9.05 -4.01
N LEU A 11 5.44 -8.41 -5.18
CA LEU A 11 6.70 -8.45 -5.92
C LEU A 11 7.85 -7.93 -5.06
N THR A 12 7.66 -6.80 -4.40
CA THR A 12 8.65 -6.21 -3.49
C THR A 12 9.00 -7.16 -2.35
N ALA A 13 7.99 -7.66 -1.65
CA ALA A 13 8.20 -8.58 -0.52
C ALA A 13 8.94 -9.86 -0.95
N ARG A 14 8.63 -10.38 -2.15
CA ARG A 14 9.28 -11.56 -2.72
C ARG A 14 10.75 -11.31 -3.02
N ARG A 15 11.08 -10.18 -3.65
CA ARG A 15 12.46 -9.77 -3.97
C ARG A 15 13.29 -9.50 -2.72
N LEU A 16 12.65 -9.01 -1.66
CA LEU A 16 13.29 -8.80 -0.35
C LEU A 16 13.40 -10.08 0.50
N GLY A 17 13.13 -11.25 -0.09
CA GLY A 17 13.43 -12.55 0.49
C GLY A 17 12.31 -13.20 1.29
N LEU A 18 11.06 -12.69 1.26
CA LEU A 18 9.95 -13.44 1.84
C LEU A 18 9.71 -14.72 1.03
N LYS A 19 9.79 -15.87 1.70
CA LYS A 19 9.70 -17.19 1.04
C LYS A 19 8.27 -17.52 0.59
N ARG A 20 7.27 -17.09 1.33
CA ARG A 20 5.85 -17.35 1.06
C ARG A 20 5.12 -16.03 0.96
N VAL A 21 4.67 -15.72 -0.24
CA VAL A 21 3.88 -14.54 -0.56
C VAL A 21 2.65 -14.99 -1.32
N GLY A 22 1.48 -14.61 -0.82
CA GLY A 22 0.20 -14.88 -1.44
C GLY A 22 -0.51 -13.61 -1.87
N LEU A 23 -1.29 -13.69 -2.93
CA LEU A 23 -2.11 -12.60 -3.44
C LEU A 23 -3.54 -13.09 -3.65
N VAL A 24 -4.50 -12.33 -3.14
CA VAL A 24 -5.93 -12.50 -3.47
C VAL A 24 -6.38 -11.28 -4.25
N GLY A 25 -7.04 -11.50 -5.36
CA GLY A 25 -7.51 -10.45 -6.24
C GLY A 25 -8.79 -10.80 -6.97
N CYS A 26 -9.41 -9.81 -7.61
CA CYS A 26 -10.51 -10.02 -8.53
C CYS A 26 -10.08 -9.56 -9.93
N ILE A 27 -10.25 -10.43 -10.93
CA ILE A 27 -9.75 -10.22 -12.28
C ILE A 27 -10.84 -10.52 -13.31
N GLY A 28 -10.77 -9.86 -14.46
CA GLY A 28 -11.58 -10.19 -15.63
C GLY A 28 -10.89 -11.20 -16.55
N PRO A 29 -11.62 -11.77 -17.51
CA PRO A 29 -11.08 -12.76 -18.44
C PRO A 29 -10.04 -12.17 -19.40
N ASP A 30 -10.02 -10.85 -19.55
CA ASP A 30 -9.14 -10.09 -20.45
C ASP A 30 -7.67 -10.16 -20.04
N PHE A 31 -7.35 -10.39 -18.76
CA PHE A 31 -5.98 -10.34 -18.25
C PHE A 31 -5.54 -11.58 -17.46
N GLU A 32 -6.44 -12.51 -17.17
CA GLU A 32 -6.20 -13.65 -16.26
C GLU A 32 -5.00 -14.51 -16.65
N GLY A 33 -4.93 -14.91 -17.92
CA GLY A 33 -3.86 -15.81 -18.40
C GLY A 33 -2.45 -15.24 -18.19
N HIS A 34 -2.25 -13.98 -18.55
CA HIS A 34 -0.99 -13.28 -18.36
C HIS A 34 -0.67 -13.10 -16.86
N PHE A 35 -1.67 -12.68 -16.08
CA PHE A 35 -1.49 -12.46 -14.64
C PHE A 35 -1.05 -13.72 -13.91
N LEU A 36 -1.71 -14.86 -14.17
CA LEU A 36 -1.37 -16.12 -13.52
C LEU A 36 0.01 -16.64 -13.93
N GLN A 37 0.42 -16.38 -15.19
CA GLN A 37 1.78 -16.72 -15.62
C GLN A 37 2.81 -15.87 -14.87
N ASP A 38 2.64 -14.56 -14.86
CA ASP A 38 3.52 -13.63 -14.15
C ASP A 38 3.65 -14.02 -12.66
N MET A 39 2.53 -14.32 -11.98
CA MET A 39 2.57 -14.73 -10.58
C MET A 39 3.38 -16.00 -10.35
N ARG A 40 3.24 -16.98 -11.23
CA ARG A 40 4.08 -18.22 -11.18
C ARG A 40 5.55 -17.91 -11.35
N ASP A 41 5.89 -17.08 -12.33
CA ASP A 41 7.27 -16.73 -12.67
C ASP A 41 7.95 -15.96 -11.52
N TYR A 42 7.19 -15.12 -10.82
CA TYR A 42 7.67 -14.40 -9.62
C TYR A 42 7.59 -15.23 -8.32
N GLY A 43 7.03 -16.45 -8.37
CA GLY A 43 6.89 -17.32 -7.20
C GLY A 43 5.89 -16.80 -6.17
N ILE A 44 4.82 -16.16 -6.64
CA ILE A 44 3.72 -15.64 -5.83
C ILE A 44 2.50 -16.56 -5.98
N GLU A 45 1.94 -17.01 -4.87
CA GLU A 45 0.70 -17.81 -4.89
C GLU A 45 -0.51 -16.90 -5.07
N ALA A 46 -1.15 -16.94 -6.26
CA ALA A 46 -2.31 -16.12 -6.58
C ALA A 46 -3.61 -16.92 -6.46
N LYS A 47 -4.59 -16.34 -5.78
CA LYS A 47 -5.99 -16.81 -5.72
C LYS A 47 -6.89 -15.72 -6.26
N LEU A 48 -7.59 -16.04 -7.35
CA LEU A 48 -8.39 -15.06 -8.07
C LEU A 48 -9.87 -15.37 -7.99
N SER A 49 -10.66 -14.37 -7.66
CA SER A 49 -12.08 -14.35 -7.98
C SER A 49 -12.28 -13.70 -9.35
N HIS A 50 -13.40 -14.01 -10.00
CA HIS A 50 -13.63 -13.59 -11.39
C HIS A 50 -14.74 -12.54 -11.45
N SER A 51 -14.41 -11.43 -12.09
CA SER A 51 -15.38 -10.44 -12.54
C SER A 51 -16.08 -10.91 -13.83
N ARG A 52 -17.33 -10.47 -14.03
CA ARG A 52 -18.02 -10.66 -15.31
C ARG A 52 -17.58 -9.64 -16.37
N GLY A 53 -16.95 -8.57 -15.94
CA GLY A 53 -16.43 -7.48 -16.78
C GLY A 53 -14.92 -7.55 -16.94
N GLU A 54 -14.36 -6.46 -17.39
CA GLU A 54 -12.93 -6.27 -17.54
C GLU A 54 -12.20 -6.24 -16.18
N THR A 55 -10.90 -6.51 -16.21
CA THR A 55 -10.02 -6.32 -15.06
C THR A 55 -10.01 -4.86 -14.62
N GLY A 56 -9.99 -4.62 -13.32
CA GLY A 56 -9.82 -3.28 -12.76
C GLY A 56 -8.53 -2.63 -13.25
N GLY A 57 -8.62 -1.41 -13.74
CA GLY A 57 -7.45 -0.73 -14.26
C GLY A 57 -7.68 0.75 -14.54
N PHE A 58 -6.57 1.48 -14.66
CA PHE A 58 -6.56 2.90 -14.95
C PHE A 58 -5.63 3.23 -16.11
N ARG A 59 -6.01 4.28 -16.87
CA ARG A 59 -5.08 4.99 -17.73
C ARG A 59 -4.57 6.21 -16.98
N LEU A 60 -3.25 6.29 -16.85
CA LEU A 60 -2.59 7.45 -16.26
C LEU A 60 -2.34 8.49 -17.35
N ILE A 61 -2.82 9.71 -17.11
CA ILE A 61 -2.61 10.85 -17.99
C ILE A 61 -1.91 11.92 -17.16
N TYR A 62 -0.77 12.37 -17.63
CA TYR A 62 -0.03 13.47 -17.03
C TYR A 62 -0.28 14.73 -17.85
N ASP A 63 -0.56 15.84 -17.21
CA ASP A 63 -0.64 17.14 -17.85
C ASP A 63 0.74 17.81 -17.94
N ASP A 64 0.79 19.00 -18.57
CA ASP A 64 2.03 19.77 -18.75
C ASP A 64 2.65 20.26 -17.42
N ARG A 65 1.90 20.18 -16.31
CA ARG A 65 2.38 20.54 -14.96
C ARG A 65 2.84 19.30 -14.17
N GLY A 66 2.68 18.11 -14.74
CA GLY A 66 2.99 16.85 -14.09
C GLY A 66 1.88 16.32 -13.17
N ASP A 67 0.69 16.98 -13.16
CA ASP A 67 -0.46 16.49 -12.43
C ASP A 67 -1.05 15.27 -13.10
N ARG A 68 -1.41 14.26 -12.29
CA ARG A 68 -1.87 12.96 -12.76
C ARG A 68 -3.39 12.84 -12.68
N THR A 69 -3.99 12.51 -13.80
CA THR A 69 -5.41 12.11 -13.88
C THR A 69 -5.52 10.61 -14.11
N LEU A 70 -6.51 9.99 -13.51
CA LEU A 70 -6.80 8.56 -13.62
C LEU A 70 -8.13 8.36 -14.35
N ASP A 71 -8.08 7.89 -15.58
CA ASP A 71 -9.27 7.43 -16.32
C ASP A 71 -9.52 5.96 -15.97
N VAL A 72 -10.76 5.63 -15.60
CA VAL A 72 -11.15 4.26 -15.26
C VAL A 72 -11.34 3.44 -16.53
N LEU A 73 -10.50 2.44 -16.75
CA LEU A 73 -10.62 1.48 -17.86
C LEU A 73 -11.59 0.36 -17.51
N GLY A 74 -11.44 -0.25 -16.33
CA GLY A 74 -12.29 -1.32 -15.84
C GLY A 74 -12.48 -1.24 -14.32
N VAL A 75 -13.51 -1.90 -13.82
CA VAL A 75 -13.81 -2.04 -12.39
C VAL A 75 -13.89 -3.52 -12.06
N ALA A 76 -12.99 -3.99 -11.21
CA ALA A 76 -13.01 -5.36 -10.72
C ALA A 76 -14.22 -5.60 -9.79
N GLY A 77 -14.60 -6.86 -9.62
CA GLY A 77 -15.60 -7.26 -8.66
C GLY A 77 -15.08 -7.22 -7.23
N ARG A 78 -16.00 -7.39 -6.27
CA ARG A 78 -15.64 -7.47 -4.85
C ARG A 78 -14.99 -8.80 -4.51
N ILE A 79 -13.97 -8.74 -3.67
CA ILE A 79 -13.39 -9.90 -3.00
C ILE A 79 -14.27 -10.22 -1.78
N ARG A 80 -14.68 -11.47 -1.63
CA ARG A 80 -15.57 -11.91 -0.57
C ARG A 80 -14.84 -12.83 0.42
N PRO A 81 -15.34 -13.04 1.65
CA PRO A 81 -14.76 -13.98 2.61
C PRO A 81 -14.43 -15.35 2.03
N LYS A 82 -15.30 -15.91 1.21
CA LYS A 82 -15.11 -17.23 0.56
C LYS A 82 -13.94 -17.29 -0.45
N ASP A 83 -13.46 -16.13 -0.89
CA ASP A 83 -12.37 -16.03 -1.86
C ASP A 83 -10.99 -16.06 -1.15
N ILE A 84 -10.99 -15.98 0.20
CA ILE A 84 -9.77 -16.07 1.01
C ILE A 84 -9.50 -17.53 1.35
N PRO A 85 -8.39 -18.13 0.89
CA PRO A 85 -8.03 -19.50 1.25
C PRO A 85 -7.72 -19.66 2.74
N ASP A 86 -8.09 -20.78 3.33
CA ASP A 86 -7.82 -21.08 4.74
C ASP A 86 -6.32 -21.06 5.06
N GLU A 87 -5.48 -21.49 4.12
CA GLU A 87 -4.03 -21.42 4.26
C GLU A 87 -3.50 -20.00 4.36
N PHE A 88 -4.15 -19.02 3.72
CA PHE A 88 -3.75 -17.60 3.79
C PHE A 88 -4.13 -16.97 5.14
N LEU A 89 -5.17 -17.45 5.81
CA LEU A 89 -5.55 -16.99 7.15
C LEU A 89 -4.46 -17.27 8.21
N ARG A 90 -3.47 -18.12 7.88
CA ARG A 90 -2.31 -18.41 8.73
C ARG A 90 -1.10 -17.49 8.44
N ALA A 91 -1.24 -16.54 7.53
CA ALA A 91 -0.18 -15.58 7.24
C ALA A 91 0.14 -14.72 8.47
N SER A 92 1.38 -14.27 8.60
CA SER A 92 1.76 -13.33 9.66
C SER A 92 1.23 -11.92 9.41
N PHE A 93 0.97 -11.59 8.13
CA PHE A 93 0.52 -10.27 7.69
C PHE A 93 -0.49 -10.36 6.56
N PHE A 94 -1.46 -9.46 6.59
CA PHE A 94 -2.24 -9.06 5.43
C PHE A 94 -1.98 -7.60 5.09
N LEU A 95 -1.64 -7.32 3.85
CA LEU A 95 -1.78 -6.01 3.23
C LEU A 95 -3.12 -5.95 2.51
N ILE A 96 -3.96 -5.01 2.89
CA ILE A 96 -5.23 -4.74 2.24
C ILE A 96 -5.10 -3.41 1.52
N GLY A 97 -4.99 -3.49 0.18
CA GLY A 97 -4.77 -2.35 -0.70
C GLY A 97 -5.80 -2.33 -1.83
N PRO A 98 -7.06 -1.94 -1.54
CA PRO A 98 -8.05 -1.80 -2.59
C PRO A 98 -7.64 -0.75 -3.61
N ILE A 99 -8.00 -0.97 -4.87
CA ILE A 99 -7.76 -0.01 -5.95
C ILE A 99 -9.02 0.83 -6.18
N LEU A 100 -10.21 0.17 -6.16
CA LEU A 100 -11.49 0.82 -6.40
C LEU A 100 -12.69 -0.07 -5.98
N GLY A 101 -12.98 -0.14 -4.68
CA GLY A 101 -14.19 -0.76 -4.16
C GLY A 101 -14.21 -2.30 -4.10
N GLU A 102 -13.04 -2.96 -4.24
CA GLU A 102 -12.94 -4.43 -4.17
C GLU A 102 -13.08 -4.97 -2.75
N VAL A 103 -12.83 -4.15 -1.76
CA VAL A 103 -12.81 -4.50 -0.34
C VAL A 103 -13.91 -3.74 0.40
N ASP A 104 -14.69 -4.47 1.18
CA ASP A 104 -15.73 -3.92 2.05
C ASP A 104 -15.48 -4.30 3.52
N LEU A 105 -16.36 -3.81 4.39
CA LEU A 105 -16.28 -4.05 5.84
C LEU A 105 -16.42 -5.55 6.17
N GLU A 106 -17.30 -6.28 5.48
CA GLU A 106 -17.52 -7.71 5.70
C GLU A 106 -16.24 -8.52 5.52
N LEU A 107 -15.48 -8.25 4.44
CA LEU A 107 -14.21 -8.93 4.18
C LEU A 107 -13.18 -8.63 5.27
N VAL A 108 -13.07 -7.36 5.69
CA VAL A 108 -12.10 -6.95 6.71
C VAL A 108 -12.43 -7.57 8.07
N GLU A 109 -13.71 -7.58 8.46
CA GLU A 109 -14.19 -8.22 9.70
C GLU A 109 -13.92 -9.73 9.67
N PHE A 110 -14.17 -10.38 8.54
CA PHE A 110 -13.87 -11.80 8.36
C PHE A 110 -12.38 -12.10 8.55
N ILE A 111 -11.49 -11.38 7.85
CA ILE A 111 -10.03 -11.58 7.98
C ILE A 111 -9.61 -11.36 9.43
N ARG A 112 -10.10 -10.31 10.07
CA ARG A 112 -9.73 -9.98 11.45
C ARG A 112 -10.19 -11.02 12.46
N SER A 113 -11.41 -11.58 12.29
CA SER A 113 -11.96 -12.59 13.17
C SER A 113 -11.40 -14.00 12.93
N SER A 114 -10.96 -14.30 11.71
CA SER A 114 -10.49 -15.63 11.30
C SER A 114 -8.97 -15.78 11.33
N SER A 115 -8.22 -14.69 11.61
CA SER A 115 -6.77 -14.67 11.55
C SER A 115 -6.16 -13.89 12.71
N SER A 116 -4.98 -14.34 13.19
CA SER A 116 -4.14 -13.59 14.14
C SER A 116 -3.11 -12.68 13.46
N SER A 117 -3.23 -12.50 12.16
CA SER A 117 -2.32 -11.68 11.35
C SER A 117 -2.32 -10.22 11.77
N ARG A 118 -1.19 -9.55 11.55
CA ARG A 118 -1.18 -8.08 11.52
C ARG A 118 -1.77 -7.60 10.21
N LEU A 119 -2.60 -6.56 10.29
CA LEU A 119 -3.28 -5.98 9.13
C LEU A 119 -2.73 -4.59 8.85
N LEU A 120 -2.27 -4.36 7.62
CA LEU A 120 -1.90 -3.04 7.10
C LEU A 120 -2.90 -2.62 6.03
N LEU A 121 -3.47 -1.43 6.18
CA LEU A 121 -4.33 -0.80 5.19
C LEU A 121 -3.53 0.19 4.34
N ASP A 122 -3.54 0.01 3.02
CA ASP A 122 -3.25 1.06 2.05
C ASP A 122 -4.59 1.59 1.52
N PRO A 123 -5.02 2.79 1.96
CA PRO A 123 -6.41 3.20 1.80
C PRO A 123 -6.75 3.74 0.41
N GLN A 124 -5.83 3.74 -0.55
CA GLN A 124 -5.96 4.43 -1.83
C GLN A 124 -7.33 4.23 -2.53
N GLY A 125 -7.83 3.00 -2.61
CA GLY A 125 -9.13 2.71 -3.24
C GLY A 125 -10.34 3.07 -2.38
N MET A 126 -10.15 3.32 -1.09
CA MET A 126 -11.22 3.74 -0.18
C MET A 126 -11.50 5.25 -0.26
N VAL A 127 -10.58 6.01 -0.85
CA VAL A 127 -10.71 7.46 -1.04
C VAL A 127 -10.93 7.82 -2.52
N ARG A 128 -11.24 6.83 -3.36
CA ARG A 128 -11.52 7.01 -4.78
C ARG A 128 -13.00 6.74 -5.08
N ALA A 129 -13.60 7.63 -5.85
CA ALA A 129 -14.92 7.46 -6.45
C ALA A 129 -14.83 7.67 -7.95
N ILE A 130 -15.77 7.08 -8.72
CA ILE A 130 -15.85 7.28 -10.16
C ILE A 130 -16.74 8.49 -10.42
N GLY A 131 -16.17 9.54 -11.01
CA GLY A 131 -16.92 10.70 -11.49
C GLY A 131 -17.79 10.38 -12.70
N SER A 132 -18.67 11.30 -13.06
CA SER A 132 -19.58 11.17 -14.21
C SER A 132 -18.84 11.05 -15.56
N ASP A 133 -17.62 11.54 -15.64
CA ASP A 133 -16.73 11.48 -16.80
C ASP A 133 -15.80 10.25 -16.79
N ARG A 134 -16.05 9.27 -15.90
CA ARG A 134 -15.22 8.08 -15.68
C ARG A 134 -13.80 8.38 -15.16
N ARG A 135 -13.57 9.56 -14.62
CA ARG A 135 -12.32 9.89 -13.93
C ARG A 135 -12.44 9.65 -12.45
N ILE A 136 -11.31 9.41 -11.82
CA ILE A 136 -11.26 9.28 -10.37
C ILE A 136 -11.43 10.66 -9.72
N VAL A 137 -12.34 10.69 -8.76
CA VAL A 137 -12.54 11.81 -7.83
C VAL A 137 -12.15 11.31 -6.44
N HIS A 138 -11.44 12.13 -5.70
CA HIS A 138 -11.03 11.80 -4.34
C HIS A 138 -12.05 12.35 -3.34
N SER A 139 -12.62 11.44 -2.54
CA SER A 139 -13.56 11.77 -1.47
C SER A 139 -13.53 10.68 -0.39
N CYS A 140 -13.85 11.03 0.83
CA CYS A 140 -13.91 10.09 1.94
C CYS A 140 -15.06 10.44 2.90
N ASP A 141 -15.86 9.43 3.24
CA ASP A 141 -16.72 9.47 4.42
C ASP A 141 -15.87 9.02 5.61
N GLN A 142 -15.46 9.99 6.46
CA GLN A 142 -14.61 9.73 7.63
C GLN A 142 -15.23 8.73 8.60
N ALA A 143 -16.55 8.76 8.79
CA ALA A 143 -17.23 7.85 9.71
C ALA A 143 -17.23 6.42 9.18
N ALA A 144 -17.47 6.24 7.89
CA ALA A 144 -17.37 4.93 7.23
C ALA A 144 -15.93 4.43 7.22
N PHE A 145 -14.96 5.30 6.92
CA PHE A 145 -13.53 4.97 6.97
C PHE A 145 -13.11 4.50 8.36
N GLY A 146 -13.47 5.22 9.43
CA GLY A 146 -13.14 4.86 10.80
C GLY A 146 -13.71 3.50 11.23
N LYS A 147 -14.90 3.13 10.73
CA LYS A 147 -15.50 1.81 10.98
C LYS A 147 -14.68 0.66 10.40
N VAL A 148 -14.03 0.87 9.27
CA VAL A 148 -13.14 -0.11 8.63
C VAL A 148 -11.75 -0.05 9.26
N ALA A 149 -11.20 1.14 9.41
CA ALA A 149 -9.84 1.38 9.87
C ALA A 149 -9.53 0.82 11.27
N ARG A 150 -10.55 0.69 12.13
CA ARG A 150 -10.39 0.14 13.51
C ARG A 150 -9.93 -1.31 13.55
N PHE A 151 -10.05 -2.06 12.46
CA PHE A 151 -9.62 -3.45 12.39
C PHE A 151 -8.16 -3.64 12.03
N PHE A 152 -7.47 -2.55 11.68
CA PHE A 152 -6.08 -2.58 11.23
C PHE A 152 -5.11 -2.31 12.37
N ASP A 153 -3.89 -2.84 12.23
CA ASP A 153 -2.76 -2.52 13.10
C ASP A 153 -2.00 -1.29 12.55
N PHE A 154 -1.99 -1.12 11.22
CA PHE A 154 -1.30 -0.03 10.53
C PHE A 154 -2.18 0.54 9.43
N ILE A 155 -2.09 1.86 9.21
CA ILE A 155 -2.74 2.57 8.10
C ILE A 155 -1.68 3.42 7.41
N LYS A 156 -1.52 3.24 6.09
CA LYS A 156 -0.48 3.91 5.31
C LYS A 156 -1.05 4.72 4.14
N PRO A 157 -1.68 5.85 4.36
CA PRO A 157 -2.00 6.79 3.29
C PRO A 157 -0.75 7.53 2.80
N ASN A 158 -0.79 8.03 1.58
CA ASN A 158 0.08 9.11 1.17
C ASN A 158 -0.48 10.48 1.65
N GLU A 159 0.26 11.57 1.43
CA GLU A 159 -0.13 12.91 1.87
C GLU A 159 -1.49 13.33 1.31
N HIS A 160 -1.74 13.09 0.02
CA HIS A 160 -3.02 13.42 -0.63
C HIS A 160 -4.18 12.60 -0.05
N GLU A 161 -3.99 11.31 0.16
CA GLU A 161 -4.98 10.42 0.77
C GLU A 161 -5.24 10.81 2.24
N SER A 162 -4.18 11.13 2.99
CA SER A 162 -4.30 11.63 4.37
C SER A 162 -5.16 12.89 4.41
N ARG A 163 -4.89 13.86 3.53
CA ARG A 163 -5.70 15.08 3.39
C ARG A 163 -7.15 14.77 3.04
N THR A 164 -7.38 13.86 2.10
CA THR A 164 -8.74 13.44 1.69
C THR A 164 -9.50 12.79 2.85
N ILE A 165 -8.84 11.95 3.67
CA ILE A 165 -9.45 11.27 4.81
C ILE A 165 -9.73 12.26 5.95
N THR A 166 -8.78 13.13 6.26
CA THR A 166 -8.82 13.95 7.48
C THR A 166 -9.36 15.35 7.26
N GLY A 167 -9.35 15.87 6.02
CA GLY A 167 -9.64 17.26 5.70
C GLY A 167 -8.54 18.24 6.10
N VAL A 168 -7.35 17.75 6.49
CA VAL A 168 -6.24 18.56 7.03
C VAL A 168 -5.08 18.58 6.05
N GLU A 169 -4.57 19.79 5.72
CA GLU A 169 -3.47 19.98 4.77
C GLU A 169 -2.10 19.63 5.37
N ASP A 170 -1.84 20.01 6.62
CA ASP A 170 -0.56 19.75 7.28
C ASP A 170 -0.40 18.23 7.59
N PRO A 171 0.64 17.56 7.09
CA PRO A 171 0.80 16.13 7.26
C PRO A 171 0.91 15.67 8.73
N LYS A 172 1.51 16.49 9.61
CA LYS A 172 1.62 16.16 11.04
C LYS A 172 0.25 16.22 11.71
N GLN A 173 -0.53 17.26 11.42
CA GLN A 173 -1.91 17.36 11.93
C GLN A 173 -2.78 16.25 11.32
N GLY A 174 -2.63 15.93 10.02
CA GLY A 174 -3.30 14.82 9.39
C GLY A 174 -2.97 13.48 10.06
N LEU A 175 -1.71 13.24 10.39
CA LEU A 175 -1.27 12.05 11.15
C LEU A 175 -1.96 11.95 12.52
N MET A 176 -2.10 13.08 13.23
CA MET A 176 -2.80 13.12 14.50
C MET A 176 -4.29 12.83 14.34
N GLN A 177 -4.94 13.37 13.31
CA GLN A 177 -6.35 13.07 13.03
C GLN A 177 -6.57 11.59 12.67
N LEU A 178 -5.68 10.98 11.89
CA LEU A 178 -5.74 9.54 11.60
C LEU A 178 -5.68 8.70 12.89
N ARG A 179 -4.83 9.08 13.85
CA ARG A 179 -4.76 8.41 15.16
C ARG A 179 -6.07 8.53 15.97
N LEU A 180 -6.80 9.64 15.82
CA LEU A 180 -8.10 9.83 16.47
C LEU A 180 -9.21 9.01 15.79
N LEU A 181 -9.11 8.81 14.47
CA LEU A 181 -10.09 8.05 13.70
C LEU A 181 -9.97 6.53 13.91
N SER A 182 -8.78 6.02 14.27
CA SER A 182 -8.52 4.59 14.38
C SER A 182 -7.44 4.29 15.42
N PRO A 183 -7.51 3.15 16.13
CA PRO A 183 -6.44 2.68 17.01
C PRO A 183 -5.18 2.22 16.24
N ALA A 184 -5.25 2.08 14.93
CA ALA A 184 -4.10 1.69 14.10
C ALA A 184 -2.98 2.72 14.16
N VAL A 185 -1.74 2.25 14.01
CA VAL A 185 -0.58 3.13 13.87
C VAL A 185 -0.63 3.82 12.50
N PRO A 186 -0.74 5.15 12.45
CA PRO A 186 -0.74 5.87 11.18
C PRO A 186 0.70 6.08 10.67
N ILE A 187 0.88 5.88 9.36
CA ILE A 187 2.13 6.10 8.61
C ILE A 187 1.77 6.94 7.39
N VAL A 188 2.18 8.19 7.31
CA VAL A 188 1.91 9.05 6.14
C VAL A 188 3.16 9.16 5.29
N THR A 189 3.10 8.69 4.03
CA THR A 189 4.20 8.84 3.07
C THR A 189 4.14 10.21 2.38
N LEU A 190 5.30 10.85 2.22
CA LEU A 190 5.48 12.24 1.80
C LEU A 190 6.37 12.36 0.54
N ALA A 191 6.36 11.36 -0.32
CA ALA A 191 7.19 11.26 -1.52
C ALA A 191 8.69 11.48 -1.20
N GLU A 192 9.37 12.43 -1.88
CA GLU A 192 10.79 12.74 -1.69
C GLU A 192 11.13 13.26 -0.28
N ARG A 193 10.13 13.62 0.53
CA ARG A 193 10.31 14.02 1.94
C ARG A 193 10.27 12.83 2.90
N GLY A 194 10.10 11.60 2.38
CA GLY A 194 10.09 10.37 3.17
C GLY A 194 8.74 10.04 3.77
N SER A 195 8.66 9.82 5.08
CA SER A 195 7.41 9.52 5.76
C SER A 195 7.40 10.01 7.22
N ILE A 196 6.20 10.08 7.79
CA ILE A 196 6.00 10.36 9.23
C ILE A 196 5.13 9.27 9.83
N LEU A 197 5.43 8.90 11.07
CA LEU A 197 4.65 7.91 11.80
C LEU A 197 4.63 8.21 13.30
N ILE A 198 3.69 7.59 14.02
CA ILE A 198 3.62 7.63 15.47
C ILE A 198 4.10 6.29 16.03
N ASP A 199 5.03 6.35 16.99
CA ASP A 199 5.42 5.20 17.80
C ASP A 199 5.44 5.63 19.29
N GLY A 200 4.59 5.01 20.08
CA GLY A 200 4.36 5.41 21.47
C GLY A 200 3.86 6.85 21.60
N ASP A 201 4.65 7.67 22.29
CA ASP A 201 4.40 9.09 22.56
C ASP A 201 5.21 10.03 21.63
N ARG A 202 5.79 9.50 20.55
CA ARG A 202 6.64 10.26 19.65
C ARG A 202 6.17 10.20 18.21
N ILE A 203 6.38 11.31 17.51
CA ILE A 203 6.31 11.36 16.04
C ILE A 203 7.72 11.20 15.49
N PHE A 204 7.89 10.29 14.55
CA PHE A 204 9.13 10.07 13.83
C PHE A 204 9.00 10.59 12.40
N ARG A 205 10.02 11.31 11.94
CA ARG A 205 10.21 11.70 10.54
C ARG A 205 11.30 10.81 9.96
N ILE A 206 10.91 10.00 9.01
CA ILE A 206 11.79 9.05 8.33
C ILE A 206 12.22 9.69 7.01
N PRO A 207 13.51 9.86 6.76
CA PRO A 207 13.98 10.48 5.53
C PRO A 207 13.73 9.58 4.30
N ALA A 208 13.56 10.18 3.13
CA ALA A 208 13.74 9.47 1.87
C ALA A 208 15.24 9.37 1.54
N PHE A 209 15.63 8.30 0.83
CA PHE A 209 16.93 8.24 0.21
C PHE A 209 16.93 9.14 -1.04
N PRO A 210 17.88 10.07 -1.18
CA PRO A 210 17.96 10.95 -2.34
C PRO A 210 18.17 10.14 -3.63
N THR A 211 17.29 10.30 -4.59
CA THR A 211 17.33 9.56 -5.85
C THR A 211 16.73 10.36 -7.00
N ASN A 212 17.05 9.97 -8.23
CA ASN A 212 16.44 10.53 -9.43
C ASN A 212 15.26 9.65 -9.84
N ALA A 213 14.05 10.07 -9.48
CA ALA A 213 12.85 9.35 -9.84
C ALA A 213 12.60 9.36 -11.36
N ILE A 214 12.44 8.17 -11.94
CA ILE A 214 12.05 7.96 -13.34
C ILE A 214 10.54 7.77 -13.41
N ASP A 215 9.99 6.89 -12.56
CA ASP A 215 8.55 6.62 -12.46
C ASP A 215 8.15 6.45 -10.98
N PRO A 216 7.33 7.34 -10.41
CA PRO A 216 6.87 7.23 -9.03
C PRO A 216 5.79 6.16 -8.83
N THR A 217 5.31 5.52 -9.91
CA THR A 217 4.26 4.50 -9.83
C THR A 217 4.74 3.29 -9.04
N GLY A 218 3.93 2.85 -8.07
CA GLY A 218 4.26 1.70 -7.23
C GLY A 218 5.19 1.99 -6.03
N ALA A 219 5.70 3.22 -5.87
CA ALA A 219 6.56 3.58 -4.74
C ALA A 219 5.87 3.35 -3.39
N GLY A 220 4.59 3.74 -3.26
CA GLY A 220 3.79 3.51 -2.07
C GLY A 220 3.53 2.03 -1.81
N ASP A 221 3.35 1.26 -2.86
CA ASP A 221 3.14 -0.19 -2.80
C ASP A 221 4.43 -0.90 -2.37
N ALA A 222 5.57 -0.50 -2.95
CA ALA A 222 6.90 -0.99 -2.57
C ALA A 222 7.22 -0.63 -1.11
N TYR A 223 6.86 0.58 -0.67
CA TYR A 223 6.95 0.97 0.73
C TYR A 223 6.15 0.02 1.62
N ALA A 224 4.88 -0.27 1.30
CA ALA A 224 4.04 -1.17 2.09
C ALA A 224 4.60 -2.60 2.14
N GLY A 225 4.99 -3.16 0.99
CA GLY A 225 5.58 -4.50 0.90
C GLY A 225 6.89 -4.62 1.69
N SER A 226 7.75 -3.60 1.61
CA SER A 226 9.01 -3.56 2.36
C SER A 226 8.78 -3.37 3.86
N PHE A 227 7.84 -2.49 4.25
CA PHE A 227 7.50 -2.25 5.65
C PHE A 227 7.06 -3.54 6.34
N ILE A 228 6.12 -4.29 5.77
CA ILE A 228 5.66 -5.55 6.38
C ILE A 228 6.77 -6.61 6.38
N THR A 229 7.64 -6.64 5.35
CA THR A 229 8.77 -7.56 5.28
C THR A 229 9.74 -7.33 6.43
N GLU A 230 10.14 -6.10 6.66
CA GLU A 230 11.06 -5.77 7.75
C GLU A 230 10.37 -5.83 9.12
N TYR A 231 9.13 -5.40 9.23
CA TYR A 231 8.40 -5.50 10.50
C TYR A 231 8.16 -6.94 10.93
N ALA A 232 7.97 -7.86 10.00
CA ALA A 232 7.89 -9.29 10.31
C ALA A 232 9.18 -9.82 10.98
N ARG A 233 10.33 -9.24 10.63
CA ARG A 233 11.66 -9.61 11.14
C ARG A 233 12.01 -8.89 12.44
N SER A 234 11.91 -7.56 12.44
CA SER A 234 12.45 -6.69 13.51
C SER A 234 11.43 -6.35 14.60
N LYS A 235 10.13 -6.35 14.30
CA LYS A 235 9.06 -5.82 15.16
C LYS A 235 9.26 -4.35 15.56
N ASN A 236 10.09 -3.61 14.83
CA ASN A 236 10.43 -2.23 15.09
C ASN A 236 9.81 -1.33 14.01
N LEU A 237 8.93 -0.40 14.42
CA LEU A 237 8.19 0.48 13.51
C LEU A 237 9.13 1.43 12.75
N VAL A 238 10.04 2.06 13.46
CA VAL A 238 10.95 3.07 12.90
C VAL A 238 11.92 2.43 11.91
N GLU A 239 12.51 1.26 12.28
CA GLU A 239 13.38 0.51 11.40
C GLU A 239 12.65 0.01 10.15
N SER A 240 11.40 -0.45 10.31
CA SER A 240 10.60 -0.91 9.18
C SER A 240 10.24 0.23 8.22
N ALA A 241 9.93 1.40 8.75
CA ALA A 241 9.66 2.59 7.93
C ALA A 241 10.92 3.09 7.22
N LEU A 242 12.09 3.03 7.89
CA LEU A 242 13.37 3.40 7.29
C LEU A 242 13.77 2.45 6.16
N PHE A 243 13.62 1.14 6.38
CA PHE A 243 13.84 0.12 5.37
C PHE A 243 12.90 0.31 4.17
N ALA A 244 11.61 0.58 4.45
CA ALA A 244 10.61 0.83 3.42
C ALA A 244 10.91 2.10 2.60
N SER A 245 11.40 3.15 3.23
CA SER A 245 11.83 4.37 2.56
C SER A 245 13.01 4.12 1.61
N ALA A 246 13.99 3.32 2.05
CA ALA A 246 15.13 2.92 1.21
C ALA A 246 14.67 2.06 0.00
N ALA A 247 13.78 1.09 0.23
CA ALA A 247 13.25 0.25 -0.85
C ALA A 247 12.42 1.04 -1.87
N ALA A 248 11.57 1.96 -1.40
CA ALA A 248 10.77 2.81 -2.27
C ALA A 248 11.65 3.67 -3.19
N SER A 249 12.83 4.11 -2.73
CA SER A 249 13.77 4.87 -3.55
C SER A 249 14.36 4.07 -4.72
N ILE A 250 14.48 2.74 -4.58
CA ILE A 250 14.91 1.85 -5.68
C ILE A 250 13.78 1.68 -6.70
N MET A 251 12.54 1.56 -6.21
CA MET A 251 11.37 1.39 -7.08
C MET A 251 11.19 2.56 -8.05
N VAL A 252 11.35 3.80 -7.58
CA VAL A 252 11.13 4.98 -8.41
C VAL A 252 12.20 5.23 -9.47
N GLU A 253 13.34 4.55 -9.41
CA GLU A 253 14.40 4.60 -10.43
C GLU A 253 14.12 3.71 -11.63
N GLN A 254 13.02 2.96 -11.64
CA GLN A 254 12.71 1.94 -12.63
C GLN A 254 11.26 2.04 -13.09
N VAL A 255 10.93 1.36 -14.18
CA VAL A 255 9.58 1.36 -14.77
C VAL A 255 9.06 -0.05 -14.85
N GLY A 256 7.81 -0.25 -14.42
CA GLY A 256 7.08 -1.51 -14.60
C GLY A 256 7.38 -2.56 -13.54
N PRO A 257 6.87 -3.80 -13.74
CA PRO A 257 6.91 -4.87 -12.73
C PRO A 257 8.25 -5.59 -12.64
N ASP A 258 9.12 -5.46 -13.66
CA ASP A 258 10.40 -6.15 -13.74
C ASP A 258 11.54 -5.42 -13.02
N PHE A 259 11.19 -4.51 -12.11
CA PHE A 259 12.19 -3.78 -11.33
C PHE A 259 13.12 -4.73 -10.55
N VAL A 260 14.40 -4.38 -10.51
CA VAL A 260 15.40 -5.10 -9.70
C VAL A 260 15.48 -4.45 -8.32
N MET A 261 15.43 -5.28 -7.27
CA MET A 261 15.53 -4.82 -5.89
C MET A 261 16.32 -5.86 -5.08
N GLU A 262 17.58 -5.57 -4.84
CA GLU A 262 18.46 -6.42 -4.05
C GLU A 262 18.43 -6.00 -2.58
N LEU A 263 18.38 -6.97 -1.67
CA LEU A 263 18.34 -6.69 -0.23
C LEU A 263 19.55 -5.87 0.23
N GLU A 264 20.72 -6.17 -0.32
CA GLU A 264 21.97 -5.46 0.01
C GLU A 264 21.92 -3.98 -0.36
N ASP A 265 21.30 -3.63 -1.49
CA ASP A 265 21.12 -2.24 -1.91
C ASP A 265 20.17 -1.50 -0.99
N VAL A 266 19.07 -2.14 -0.59
CA VAL A 266 18.11 -1.56 0.37
C VAL A 266 18.81 -1.32 1.70
N GLU A 267 19.58 -2.28 2.22
CA GLU A 267 20.31 -2.16 3.47
C GLU A 267 21.37 -1.04 3.43
N ARG A 268 22.10 -0.94 2.33
CA ARG A 268 23.08 0.14 2.13
C ARG A 268 22.42 1.52 2.14
N ARG A 269 21.29 1.68 1.42
CA ARG A 269 20.52 2.93 1.41
C ARG A 269 19.95 3.26 2.77
N ARG A 270 19.37 2.25 3.44
CA ARG A 270 18.83 2.38 4.80
C ARG A 270 19.90 2.92 5.76
N GLU A 271 21.08 2.33 5.75
CA GLU A 271 22.15 2.73 6.66
C GLU A 271 22.64 4.16 6.38
N SER A 272 22.70 4.57 5.12
CA SER A 272 23.14 5.92 4.75
C SER A 272 22.20 7.03 5.22
N ILE A 273 20.90 6.74 5.38
CA ILE A 273 19.90 7.73 5.81
C ILE A 273 19.49 7.59 7.28
N ARG A 274 19.97 6.56 7.99
CA ARG A 274 19.61 6.27 9.39
C ARG A 274 19.86 7.46 10.31
N GLY A 275 21.01 8.12 10.19
CA GLY A 275 21.38 9.27 11.01
C GLY A 275 20.55 10.53 10.78
N LEU A 276 19.68 10.54 9.78
CA LEU A 276 18.80 11.67 9.43
C LEU A 276 17.40 11.55 10.05
N ILE A 277 17.10 10.45 10.75
CA ILE A 277 15.82 10.29 11.45
C ILE A 277 15.69 11.40 12.50
N ARG A 278 14.52 12.01 12.54
CA ARG A 278 14.17 13.01 13.55
C ARG A 278 12.95 12.54 14.33
N SER A 279 12.87 12.91 15.60
CA SER A 279 11.69 12.62 16.41
C SER A 279 11.35 13.78 17.32
N GLU A 280 10.07 13.92 17.62
CA GLU A 280 9.52 14.92 18.54
C GLU A 280 8.45 14.25 19.42
N ILE A 281 8.29 14.74 20.65
CA ILE A 281 7.26 14.23 21.56
C ILE A 281 5.90 14.75 21.08
N LEU A 282 4.87 13.91 21.19
CA LEU A 282 3.48 14.31 20.99
C LEU A 282 3.14 15.35 22.05
N GLY A 283 2.82 16.56 21.62
CA GLY A 283 2.43 17.67 22.49
C GLY A 283 0.98 17.54 22.96
#